data_64c390005ab2fc6bac3c4bd33727b094
#
_entry.id   64c390005ab2fc6bac3c4bd33727b094
#
_cell.length_a   1.000
_cell.length_b   1.000
_cell.length_c   1.000
_cell.angle_alpha   90.00
_cell.angle_beta   90.00
_cell.angle_gamma   90.00
#
_symmetry.space_group_name_H-M   'P 1'
#
loop_
_entity.id
_entity.type
_entity.pdbx_description
1 polymer ?
#
loop_
_entity_poly.entity_id
_entity_poly.type
_entity_poly.pdbx_seq_one_letter_code
_entity_poly.pdbx_strand_id
1 'polypeptide(L)'
;MQVEKIMRARDMLLEDRILAEKNGLEYWKSMSGWIYHVELVHNEPSDNSIMSVLDKFWSSWQELANNPEEMGSREAVREYGWALSRHLNHNFQALKAIRNNIEKTIEARVEEINSLGRQIAKLNARILRSESAGDNPNDLWDRRDLLVEKLSGYTNCLLYTSP
;
A
#
# COMPACT_ATOMS: atom_id res chain seq x y z
N MET A 1 -38.30 -0.96 -36.66
CA MET A 1 -37.67 0.08 -35.83
C MET A 1 -36.17 -0.14 -35.95
N GLN A 2 -35.49 0.65 -36.83
CA GLN A 2 -34.03 0.56 -36.96
C GLN A 2 -33.45 1.40 -35.82
N VAL A 3 -32.66 0.78 -34.98
CA VAL A 3 -31.88 1.50 -33.94
C VAL A 3 -30.74 2.21 -34.69
N GLU A 4 -30.89 3.50 -34.93
CA GLU A 4 -29.82 4.35 -35.43
C GLU A 4 -28.72 4.36 -34.34
N LYS A 5 -27.50 4.13 -34.77
CA LYS A 5 -26.19 4.14 -34.12
C LYS A 5 -26.21 4.68 -32.67
N ILE A 6 -25.96 3.80 -31.71
CA ILE A 6 -25.75 4.21 -30.29
C ILE A 6 -24.43 4.97 -30.23
N MET A 7 -24.50 6.30 -29.98
CA MET A 7 -23.33 7.14 -29.79
C MET A 7 -22.95 7.19 -28.31
N ARG A 8 -21.70 7.03 -28.02
CA ARG A 8 -21.14 7.13 -26.68
C ARG A 8 -20.93 8.61 -26.31
N ALA A 9 -21.62 9.09 -25.29
CA ALA A 9 -21.36 10.41 -24.71
C ALA A 9 -20.27 10.28 -23.64
N ARG A 10 -19.11 10.89 -23.86
CA ARG A 10 -17.97 10.81 -22.94
C ARG A 10 -17.39 12.19 -22.70
N ASP A 11 -17.22 12.56 -21.44
CA ASP A 11 -16.48 13.76 -21.06
C ASP A 11 -15.04 13.34 -20.69
N MET A 12 -14.13 13.50 -21.64
CA MET A 12 -12.72 13.12 -21.50
C MET A 12 -12.04 13.88 -20.35
N LEU A 13 -12.38 15.14 -20.14
CA LEU A 13 -11.81 15.95 -19.08
C LEU A 13 -12.20 15.44 -17.68
N LEU A 14 -13.46 15.02 -17.54
CA LEU A 14 -13.96 14.46 -16.30
C LEU A 14 -13.30 13.10 -16.02
N GLU A 15 -13.12 12.27 -17.03
CA GLU A 15 -12.46 10.96 -16.89
C GLU A 15 -11.01 11.09 -16.49
N ASP A 16 -10.24 11.96 -17.09
CA ASP A 16 -8.84 12.22 -16.74
C ASP A 16 -8.73 12.64 -15.26
N ARG A 17 -9.65 13.48 -14.80
CA ARG A 17 -9.71 13.88 -13.40
C ARG A 17 -10.05 12.72 -12.48
N ILE A 18 -11.00 11.88 -12.84
CA ILE A 18 -11.38 10.69 -12.08
C ILE A 18 -10.18 9.72 -11.95
N LEU A 19 -9.46 9.49 -13.06
CA LEU A 19 -8.28 8.62 -13.05
C LEU A 19 -7.16 9.17 -12.17
N ALA A 20 -6.91 10.47 -12.20
CA ALA A 20 -5.92 11.14 -11.36
C ALA A 20 -6.28 11.05 -9.87
N GLU A 21 -7.53 11.35 -9.51
CA GLU A 21 -8.01 11.29 -8.13
C GLU A 21 -8.01 9.85 -7.60
N LYS A 22 -8.34 8.87 -8.43
CA LYS A 22 -8.29 7.45 -8.08
C LYS A 22 -6.87 6.99 -7.76
N ASN A 23 -5.88 7.42 -8.54
CA ASN A 23 -4.48 7.16 -8.25
C ASN A 23 -4.06 7.72 -6.89
N GLY A 24 -4.40 8.98 -6.61
CA GLY A 24 -4.15 9.62 -5.32
C GLY A 24 -4.81 8.88 -4.15
N LEU A 25 -6.07 8.48 -4.32
CA LEU A 25 -6.81 7.72 -3.32
C LEU A 25 -6.12 6.37 -3.00
N GLU A 26 -5.77 5.58 -4.00
CA GLU A 26 -5.14 4.27 -3.81
C GLU A 26 -3.72 4.40 -3.21
N TYR A 27 -2.98 5.46 -3.56
CA TYR A 27 -1.71 5.80 -2.91
C TYR A 27 -1.87 6.02 -1.41
N TRP A 28 -2.76 6.95 -1.01
CA TRP A 28 -2.96 7.28 0.40
C TRP A 28 -3.55 6.13 1.19
N LYS A 29 -4.44 5.36 0.60
CA LYS A 29 -5.03 4.17 1.20
C LYS A 29 -3.99 3.08 1.47
N SER A 30 -3.09 2.84 0.51
CA SER A 30 -1.99 1.89 0.66
C SER A 30 -1.00 2.37 1.74
N MET A 31 -0.60 3.65 1.68
CA MET A 31 0.31 4.27 2.65
C MET A 31 -0.26 4.18 4.08
N SER A 32 -1.52 4.60 4.26
CA SER A 32 -2.21 4.54 5.56
C SER A 32 -2.30 3.10 6.10
N GLY A 33 -2.58 2.13 5.22
CA GLY A 33 -2.62 0.73 5.61
C GLY A 33 -1.27 0.21 6.13
N TRP A 34 -0.17 0.53 5.46
CA TRP A 34 1.16 0.12 5.91
C TRP A 34 1.63 0.87 7.16
N ILE A 35 1.34 2.16 7.29
CA ILE A 35 1.63 2.93 8.50
C ILE A 35 0.89 2.33 9.70
N TYR A 36 -0.38 1.97 9.54
CA TYR A 36 -1.16 1.32 10.60
C TYR A 36 -0.48 0.02 11.09
N HIS A 37 0.07 -0.80 10.19
CA HIS A 37 0.81 -1.99 10.60
C HIS A 37 2.10 -1.65 11.38
N VAL A 38 2.78 -0.57 11.04
CA VAL A 38 3.95 -0.09 11.78
C VAL A 38 3.55 0.43 13.16
N GLU A 39 2.45 1.18 13.27
CA GLU A 39 1.90 1.64 14.55
C GLU A 39 1.57 0.48 15.49
N LEU A 40 0.98 -0.60 14.97
CA LEU A 40 0.69 -1.80 15.75
C LEU A 40 1.95 -2.47 16.32
N VAL A 41 3.10 -2.38 15.64
CA VAL A 41 4.38 -2.92 16.15
C VAL A 41 4.88 -2.10 17.34
N HIS A 42 4.71 -0.78 17.29
CA HIS A 42 5.10 0.09 18.40
C HIS A 42 4.18 -0.01 19.60
N ASN A 43 2.90 -0.37 19.36
CA ASN A 43 1.87 -0.57 20.40
C ASN A 43 1.78 0.60 21.40
N GLU A 44 1.89 1.83 20.91
CA GLU A 44 1.82 3.06 21.73
C GLU A 44 0.39 3.66 21.71
N PRO A 45 -0.13 4.18 22.83
CA PRO A 45 0.39 4.05 24.19
C PRO A 45 -0.05 2.74 24.84
N SER A 46 0.87 2.01 25.51
CA SER A 46 0.54 0.85 26.29
C SER A 46 1.60 0.56 27.37
N ASP A 47 1.26 -0.23 28.38
CA ASP A 47 2.18 -0.64 29.43
C ASP A 47 3.32 -1.54 28.93
N ASN A 48 3.18 -2.08 27.73
CA ASN A 48 4.16 -2.90 27.03
C ASN A 48 4.77 -2.19 25.83
N SER A 49 4.64 -0.87 25.73
CA SER A 49 5.28 -0.07 24.69
C SER A 49 6.80 0.01 24.89
N ILE A 50 7.53 0.35 23.86
CA ILE A 50 8.99 0.53 23.94
C ILE A 50 9.33 1.65 24.93
N MET A 51 8.53 2.72 25.00
CA MET A 51 8.71 3.81 25.94
C MET A 51 8.54 3.33 27.39
N SER A 52 7.49 2.56 27.68
CA SER A 52 7.26 2.01 29.01
C SER A 52 8.41 1.09 29.47
N VAL A 53 8.90 0.23 28.57
CA VAL A 53 10.05 -0.66 28.89
C VAL A 53 11.33 0.15 29.11
N LEU A 54 11.55 1.20 28.34
CA LEU A 54 12.70 2.09 28.47
C LEU A 54 12.64 2.88 29.79
N ASP A 55 11.48 3.40 30.17
CA ASP A 55 11.28 4.12 31.42
C ASP A 55 11.55 3.21 32.63
N LYS A 56 11.08 1.95 32.61
CA LYS A 56 11.39 0.95 33.63
C LYS A 56 12.89 0.65 33.73
N PHE A 57 13.57 0.58 32.58
CA PHE A 57 15.02 0.38 32.55
C PHE A 57 15.76 1.57 33.17
N TRP A 58 15.41 2.81 32.83
CA TRP A 58 16.03 4.00 33.42
C TRP A 58 15.72 4.16 34.90
N SER A 59 14.48 3.87 35.32
CA SER A 59 14.09 3.90 36.74
C SER A 59 14.88 2.89 37.54
N SER A 60 15.17 1.70 36.99
CA SER A 60 15.99 0.68 37.67
C SER A 60 17.45 1.12 37.88
N TRP A 61 18.01 1.94 36.95
CA TRP A 61 19.33 2.55 37.12
C TRP A 61 19.35 3.61 38.23
N GLN A 62 18.28 4.42 38.31
CA GLN A 62 18.14 5.41 39.40
C GLN A 62 18.05 4.71 40.76
N GLU A 63 17.29 3.61 40.87
CA GLU A 63 17.18 2.83 42.08
C GLU A 63 18.52 2.21 42.47
N LEU A 64 19.27 1.66 41.52
CA LEU A 64 20.61 1.15 41.76
C LEU A 64 21.59 2.25 42.23
N ALA A 65 21.48 3.46 41.71
CA ALA A 65 22.30 4.59 42.13
C ALA A 65 22.01 4.99 43.59
N ASN A 66 20.75 4.89 44.00
CA ASN A 66 20.32 5.22 45.37
C ASN A 66 20.69 4.10 46.35
N ASN A 67 20.65 2.83 45.93
CA ASN A 67 20.85 1.65 46.78
C ASN A 67 21.88 0.68 46.16
N PRO A 68 23.16 1.07 46.04
CA PRO A 68 24.17 0.32 45.27
C PRO A 68 24.56 -1.01 45.92
N GLU A 69 24.35 -1.15 47.21
CA GLU A 69 24.65 -2.40 47.98
C GLU A 69 23.50 -3.40 47.90
N GLU A 70 22.32 -2.99 47.41
CA GLU A 70 21.17 -3.88 47.38
C GLU A 70 21.23 -4.83 46.16
N MET A 71 21.20 -6.14 46.43
CA MET A 71 21.25 -7.17 45.39
C MET A 71 20.03 -7.07 44.45
N GLY A 72 18.86 -6.70 44.99
CA GLY A 72 17.61 -6.57 44.25
C GLY A 72 17.68 -5.48 43.18
N SER A 73 18.30 -4.33 43.48
CA SER A 73 18.48 -3.24 42.54
C SER A 73 19.37 -3.63 41.34
N ARG A 74 20.43 -4.43 41.59
CA ARG A 74 21.29 -4.96 40.50
C ARG A 74 20.55 -5.95 39.62
N GLU A 75 19.76 -6.82 40.26
CA GLU A 75 18.92 -7.80 39.52
C GLU A 75 17.88 -7.10 38.67
N ALA A 76 17.21 -6.06 39.20
CA ALA A 76 16.22 -5.27 38.44
C ALA A 76 16.80 -4.65 37.17
N VAL A 77 17.99 -4.03 37.25
CA VAL A 77 18.67 -3.47 36.07
C VAL A 77 18.94 -4.55 35.01
N ARG A 78 19.39 -5.72 35.44
CA ARG A 78 19.65 -6.86 34.55
C ARG A 78 18.38 -7.34 33.87
N GLU A 79 17.31 -7.54 34.62
CA GLU A 79 16.02 -8.01 34.09
C GLU A 79 15.37 -7.00 33.11
N TYR A 80 15.37 -5.70 33.47
CA TYR A 80 14.85 -4.67 32.57
C TYR A 80 15.74 -4.47 31.34
N GLY A 81 17.07 -4.64 31.46
CA GLY A 81 17.97 -4.64 30.30
C GLY A 81 17.67 -5.81 29.34
N TRP A 82 17.39 -7.00 29.87
CA TRP A 82 16.98 -8.14 29.07
C TRP A 82 15.59 -7.95 28.45
N ALA A 83 14.66 -7.39 29.22
CA ALA A 83 13.32 -7.07 28.70
C ALA A 83 13.41 -6.08 27.52
N LEU A 84 14.20 -5.02 27.67
CA LEU A 84 14.43 -4.04 26.60
C LEU A 84 15.06 -4.69 25.35
N SER A 85 16.08 -5.52 25.53
CA SER A 85 16.72 -6.24 24.42
C SER A 85 15.74 -7.15 23.69
N ARG A 86 14.91 -7.92 24.42
CA ARG A 86 13.87 -8.75 23.80
C ARG A 86 12.84 -7.93 23.05
N HIS A 87 12.42 -6.80 23.61
CA HIS A 87 11.45 -5.91 22.98
C HIS A 87 11.98 -5.32 21.68
N LEU A 88 13.22 -4.81 21.68
CA LEU A 88 13.89 -4.30 20.49
C LEU A 88 14.03 -5.36 19.40
N ASN A 89 14.44 -6.58 19.77
CA ASN A 89 14.52 -7.70 18.84
C ASN A 89 13.14 -8.07 18.26
N HIS A 90 12.11 -8.09 19.09
CA HIS A 90 10.75 -8.37 18.63
C HIS A 90 10.29 -7.34 17.61
N ASN A 91 10.44 -6.03 17.92
CA ASN A 91 10.05 -4.94 17.01
C ASN A 91 10.86 -4.99 15.70
N PHE A 92 12.16 -5.28 15.79
CA PHE A 92 12.99 -5.43 14.59
C PHE A 92 12.49 -6.57 13.68
N GLN A 93 12.17 -7.74 14.24
CA GLN A 93 11.65 -8.86 13.45
C GLN A 93 10.26 -8.56 12.88
N ALA A 94 9.39 -7.89 13.63
CA ALA A 94 8.07 -7.50 13.18
C ALA A 94 8.15 -6.48 12.01
N LEU A 95 8.98 -5.45 12.13
CA LEU A 95 9.22 -4.48 11.06
C LEU A 95 9.85 -5.13 9.82
N LYS A 96 10.76 -6.08 10.01
CA LYS A 96 11.33 -6.86 8.91
C LYS A 96 10.27 -7.70 8.21
N ALA A 97 9.34 -8.30 8.95
CA ALA A 97 8.21 -9.02 8.35
C ALA A 97 7.29 -8.11 7.56
N ILE A 98 6.97 -6.91 8.07
CA ILE A 98 6.21 -5.90 7.33
C ILE A 98 6.91 -5.54 6.02
N ARG A 99 8.21 -5.24 6.07
CA ARG A 99 9.00 -4.95 4.87
C ARG A 99 8.92 -6.08 3.83
N ASN A 100 9.10 -7.33 4.25
CA ASN A 100 9.02 -8.47 3.34
C ASN A 100 7.61 -8.62 2.73
N ASN A 101 6.56 -8.30 3.48
CA ASN A 101 5.19 -8.31 2.98
C ASN A 101 4.94 -7.19 1.96
N ILE A 102 5.54 -6.00 2.18
CA ILE A 102 5.51 -4.90 1.20
C ILE A 102 6.19 -5.35 -0.11
N GLU A 103 7.38 -5.95 -0.03
CA GLU A 103 8.13 -6.44 -1.20
C GLU A 103 7.30 -7.45 -2.01
N LYS A 104 6.69 -8.45 -1.36
CA LYS A 104 5.78 -9.40 -2.02
C LYS A 104 4.55 -8.75 -2.63
N THR A 105 4.00 -7.73 -1.96
CA THR A 105 2.86 -6.99 -2.48
C THR A 105 3.24 -6.21 -3.73
N ILE A 106 4.43 -5.60 -3.75
CA ILE A 106 4.96 -4.90 -4.94
C ILE A 106 5.12 -5.88 -6.10
N GLU A 107 5.72 -7.05 -5.88
CA GLU A 107 5.87 -8.09 -6.91
C GLU A 107 4.52 -8.49 -7.51
N ALA A 108 3.53 -8.78 -6.67
CA ALA A 108 2.18 -9.13 -7.12
C ALA A 108 1.51 -7.99 -7.91
N ARG A 109 1.71 -6.73 -7.50
CA ARG A 109 1.19 -5.56 -8.21
C ARG A 109 1.85 -5.36 -9.58
N VAL A 110 3.16 -5.59 -9.67
CA VAL A 110 3.89 -5.54 -10.96
C VAL A 110 3.34 -6.60 -11.92
N GLU A 111 3.09 -7.82 -11.45
CA GLU A 111 2.48 -8.86 -12.28
C GLU A 111 1.08 -8.47 -12.76
N GLU A 112 0.26 -7.87 -11.88
CA GLU A 112 -1.08 -7.40 -12.23
C GLU A 112 -1.02 -6.25 -13.25
N ILE A 113 -0.14 -5.26 -13.07
CA ILE A 113 0.10 -4.18 -14.05
C ILE A 113 0.46 -4.76 -15.42
N ASN A 114 1.41 -5.69 -15.47
CA ASN A 114 1.82 -6.35 -16.71
C ASN A 114 0.66 -7.15 -17.36
N SER A 115 -0.18 -7.78 -16.56
CA SER A 115 -1.37 -8.50 -17.06
C SER A 115 -2.39 -7.52 -17.64
N LEU A 116 -2.69 -6.42 -16.94
CA LEU A 116 -3.59 -5.37 -17.44
C LEU A 116 -3.06 -4.76 -18.74
N GLY A 117 -1.77 -4.44 -18.82
CA GLY A 117 -1.15 -3.92 -20.05
C GLY A 117 -1.32 -4.86 -21.24
N ARG A 118 -1.09 -6.16 -21.04
CA ARG A 118 -1.31 -7.16 -22.10
C ARG A 118 -2.78 -7.26 -22.55
N GLN A 119 -3.72 -7.15 -21.61
CA GLN A 119 -5.15 -7.19 -21.91
C GLN A 119 -5.57 -5.94 -22.69
N ILE A 120 -5.12 -4.75 -22.29
CA ILE A 120 -5.38 -3.48 -23.00
C ILE A 120 -4.82 -3.56 -24.41
N ALA A 121 -3.59 -4.02 -24.61
CA ALA A 121 -2.99 -4.17 -25.94
C ALA A 121 -3.80 -5.11 -26.85
N LYS A 122 -4.30 -6.25 -26.31
CA LYS A 122 -5.18 -7.15 -27.07
C LYS A 122 -6.52 -6.48 -27.45
N LEU A 123 -7.09 -5.70 -26.54
CA LEU A 123 -8.33 -4.96 -26.83
C LEU A 123 -8.11 -3.89 -27.87
N ASN A 124 -7.02 -3.11 -27.80
CA ASN A 124 -6.67 -2.12 -28.81
C ASN A 124 -6.55 -2.73 -30.22
N ALA A 125 -5.89 -3.89 -30.33
CA ALA A 125 -5.77 -4.59 -31.62
C ALA A 125 -7.13 -5.12 -32.13
N ARG A 126 -8.08 -5.44 -31.26
CA ARG A 126 -9.44 -5.83 -31.64
C ARG A 126 -10.28 -4.63 -32.05
N ILE A 127 -10.19 -3.53 -31.31
CA ILE A 127 -10.86 -2.26 -31.61
C ILE A 127 -10.45 -1.80 -33.01
N LEU A 128 -9.14 -1.69 -33.26
CA LEU A 128 -8.61 -1.26 -34.54
C LEU A 128 -9.14 -2.11 -35.73
N ARG A 129 -9.23 -3.43 -35.54
CA ARG A 129 -9.76 -4.34 -36.59
C ARG A 129 -11.26 -4.10 -36.83
N SER A 130 -12.04 -3.92 -35.78
CA SER A 130 -13.49 -3.67 -35.88
C SER A 130 -13.77 -2.31 -36.53
N GLU A 131 -13.04 -1.27 -36.14
CA GLU A 131 -13.13 0.06 -36.75
C GLU A 131 -12.75 0.04 -38.23
N SER A 132 -11.69 -0.68 -38.62
CA SER A 132 -11.26 -0.89 -39.99
C SER A 132 -12.31 -1.63 -40.82
N ALA A 133 -13.16 -2.44 -40.21
CA ALA A 133 -14.31 -3.10 -40.86
C ALA A 133 -15.56 -2.21 -40.95
N GLY A 134 -15.54 -1.00 -40.39
CA GLY A 134 -16.65 -0.04 -40.37
C GLY A 134 -17.62 -0.24 -39.19
N ASP A 135 -17.29 -1.12 -38.24
CA ASP A 135 -18.07 -1.34 -37.04
C ASP A 135 -17.82 -0.26 -35.98
N ASN A 136 -18.74 -0.14 -35.03
CA ASN A 136 -18.56 0.72 -33.84
C ASN A 136 -18.49 -0.13 -32.58
N PRO A 137 -17.28 -0.55 -32.13
CA PRO A 137 -17.09 -1.55 -31.08
C PRO A 137 -17.21 -0.96 -29.68
N ASN A 138 -18.35 -0.38 -29.31
CA ASN A 138 -18.59 0.26 -28.01
C ASN A 138 -18.24 -0.66 -26.83
N ASP A 139 -18.63 -1.94 -26.89
CA ASP A 139 -18.35 -2.93 -25.83
C ASP A 139 -16.85 -3.17 -25.63
N LEU A 140 -16.04 -3.09 -26.70
CA LEU A 140 -14.59 -3.24 -26.60
C LEU A 140 -13.94 -2.00 -25.99
N TRP A 141 -14.43 -0.83 -26.31
CA TRP A 141 -13.99 0.42 -25.69
C TRP A 141 -14.32 0.43 -24.20
N ASP A 142 -15.55 0.06 -23.80
CA ASP A 142 -15.96 0.01 -22.40
C ASP A 142 -15.10 -0.95 -21.59
N ARG A 143 -14.79 -2.13 -22.15
CA ARG A 143 -13.87 -3.09 -21.51
C ARG A 143 -12.44 -2.55 -21.38
N ARG A 144 -11.95 -1.89 -22.43
CA ARG A 144 -10.61 -1.27 -22.38
C ARG A 144 -10.55 -0.23 -21.28
N ASP A 145 -11.52 0.63 -21.20
CA ASP A 145 -11.57 1.75 -20.27
C ASP A 145 -11.67 1.28 -18.83
N LEU A 146 -12.42 0.20 -18.57
CA LEU A 146 -12.42 -0.45 -17.25
C LEU A 146 -11.04 -0.97 -16.85
N LEU A 147 -10.27 -1.52 -17.80
CA LEU A 147 -8.90 -1.97 -17.53
C LEU A 147 -7.94 -0.79 -17.32
N VAL A 148 -8.11 0.29 -18.07
CA VAL A 148 -7.36 1.55 -17.89
C VAL A 148 -7.65 2.15 -16.53
N GLU A 149 -8.90 2.18 -16.12
CA GLU A 149 -9.30 2.64 -14.78
C GLU A 149 -8.68 1.79 -13.65
N LYS A 150 -8.59 0.47 -13.83
CA LYS A 150 -7.86 -0.39 -12.88
C LYS A 150 -6.36 -0.09 -12.86
N LEU A 151 -5.77 0.11 -14.03
CA LEU A 151 -4.34 0.40 -14.17
C LEU A 151 -3.98 1.74 -13.53
N SER A 152 -4.84 2.76 -13.64
CA SER A 152 -4.62 4.08 -13.05
C SER A 152 -4.55 4.03 -11.51
N GLY A 153 -5.17 3.06 -10.87
CA GLY A 153 -5.03 2.83 -9.43
C GLY A 153 -3.62 2.39 -9.00
N TYR A 154 -2.81 1.86 -9.93
CA TYR A 154 -1.44 1.42 -9.64
C TYR A 154 -0.37 2.39 -10.13
N THR A 155 -0.64 3.12 -11.20
CA THR A 155 0.35 3.99 -11.85
C THR A 155 -0.32 5.29 -12.28
N ASN A 156 0.41 6.38 -12.20
CA ASN A 156 -0.02 7.65 -12.79
C ASN A 156 0.12 7.56 -14.32
N CYS A 157 -0.80 6.86 -14.96
CA CYS A 157 -0.77 6.58 -16.38
C CYS A 157 -1.64 7.59 -17.14
N LEU A 158 -1.02 8.60 -17.73
CA LEU A 158 -1.64 9.40 -18.76
C LEU A 158 -1.61 8.60 -20.05
N LEU A 159 -2.69 7.89 -20.34
CA LEU A 159 -2.88 7.26 -21.63
C LEU A 159 -3.32 8.34 -22.63
N TYR A 160 -2.40 8.83 -23.42
CA TYR A 160 -2.75 9.57 -24.62
C TYR A 160 -3.45 8.60 -25.59
N THR A 161 -4.77 8.58 -25.55
CA THR A 161 -5.54 7.97 -26.64
C THR A 161 -5.44 8.94 -27.81
N SER A 162 -4.60 8.61 -28.80
CA SER A 162 -4.67 9.29 -30.10
C SER A 162 -6.08 9.22 -30.62
N PRO A 163 -6.56 10.34 -31.23
CA PRO A 163 -7.86 10.39 -31.88
C PRO A 163 -7.94 9.45 -33.06
#